data_826cc179b10e6906023f0a2537bffd48
#
_entry.id   826cc179b10e6906023f0a2537bffd48
#
_cell.length_a   1.000
_cell.length_b   1.000
_cell.length_c   1.000
_cell.angle_alpha   90.00
_cell.angle_beta   90.00
_cell.angle_gamma   90.00
#
_symmetry.space_group_name_H-M   'P 1'
#
loop_
_entity.id
_entity.type
_entity.pdbx_description
1 polymer ?
#
loop_
_entity_poly.entity_id
_entity_poly.type
_entity_poly.pdbx_seq_one_letter_code
_entity_poly.pdbx_strand_id
1 'polypeptide(L)'
;MNKRNSGGTTNDAARSQAPTVSHLLGEMTWLLTQSPMHRALAIGDLEWLVMPALIHQQFYVFRDGDRPVGLALWAKCTSVAAKKLDGGMIEPENRLTLEEWNGGDQIWLVDLIAPFATTDNRQREIMIADLISKPLADKEFRFHQTDPATGKRTVQVIGADAGQKLKEALVAAAQAS
;
A
#
# COMPACT_ATOMS: atom_id res chain seq x y z
N MET A 1 -38.93 4.88 53.36
CA MET A 1 -38.10 3.67 53.11
C MET A 1 -37.60 3.74 51.69
N ASN A 2 -36.34 4.11 51.55
CA ASN A 2 -35.75 4.61 50.32
C ASN A 2 -34.91 3.49 49.71
N LYS A 3 -35.19 3.04 48.50
CA LYS A 3 -34.31 2.16 47.72
C LYS A 3 -33.80 2.91 46.50
N ARG A 4 -32.59 3.38 46.65
CA ARG A 4 -31.76 3.82 45.53
C ARG A 4 -31.40 2.59 44.71
N ASN A 5 -31.68 2.62 43.43
CA ASN A 5 -31.19 1.64 42.48
C ASN A 5 -30.03 2.30 41.73
N SER A 6 -28.85 1.83 42.04
CA SER A 6 -27.59 2.26 41.50
C SER A 6 -27.39 1.71 40.09
N GLY A 7 -26.93 2.62 39.24
CA GLY A 7 -26.41 2.60 37.95
C GLY A 7 -25.93 1.31 37.33
N GLY A 8 -26.47 1.03 36.20
CA GLY A 8 -25.85 0.16 35.20
C GLY A 8 -24.68 0.87 34.59
N THR A 9 -23.48 0.39 34.88
CA THR A 9 -22.29 0.66 34.12
C THR A 9 -22.47 0.06 32.73
N THR A 10 -22.78 0.88 31.75
CA THR A 10 -22.66 0.55 30.35
C THR A 10 -21.17 0.43 30.05
N ASN A 11 -20.65 -0.80 30.04
CA ASN A 11 -19.41 -1.16 29.39
C ASN A 11 -19.66 -1.02 27.88
N ASP A 12 -19.48 0.18 27.37
CA ASP A 12 -19.36 0.45 25.95
C ASP A 12 -17.94 -0.02 25.54
N ALA A 13 -17.84 -1.35 25.38
CA ALA A 13 -16.69 -1.94 24.75
C ALA A 13 -16.58 -1.30 23.36
N ALA A 14 -15.60 -0.42 23.19
CA ALA A 14 -15.30 0.21 21.94
C ALA A 14 -15.20 -0.88 20.86
N ARG A 15 -16.29 -1.07 20.13
CA ARG A 15 -16.30 -1.85 18.90
C ARG A 15 -15.33 -1.11 17.98
N SER A 16 -14.20 -1.72 17.72
CA SER A 16 -13.28 -1.32 16.65
C SER A 16 -14.08 -1.34 15.35
N GLN A 17 -14.72 -0.23 15.03
CA GLN A 17 -15.42 -0.08 13.77
C GLN A 17 -14.36 -0.05 12.68
N ALA A 18 -14.60 -0.81 11.60
CA ALA A 18 -13.75 -0.73 10.42
C ALA A 18 -13.63 0.75 9.97
N PRO A 19 -12.43 1.19 9.58
CA PRO A 19 -12.22 2.58 9.19
C PRO A 19 -13.14 2.95 8.02
N THR A 20 -13.75 4.12 8.10
CA THR A 20 -14.60 4.64 7.03
C THR A 20 -13.76 5.02 5.81
N VAL A 21 -14.40 5.12 4.64
CA VAL A 21 -13.75 5.62 3.40
C VAL A 21 -13.12 6.98 3.64
N SER A 22 -13.81 7.89 4.34
CA SER A 22 -13.28 9.22 4.65
C SER A 22 -12.06 9.18 5.55
N HIS A 23 -12.01 8.25 6.51
CA HIS A 23 -10.85 8.06 7.37
C HIS A 23 -9.66 7.56 6.57
N LEU A 24 -9.85 6.52 5.76
CA LEU A 24 -8.80 5.97 4.91
C LEU A 24 -8.27 6.99 3.90
N LEU A 25 -9.16 7.72 3.24
CA LEU A 25 -8.78 8.80 2.32
C LEU A 25 -7.95 9.88 3.03
N GLY A 26 -8.34 10.24 4.27
CA GLY A 26 -7.59 11.20 5.09
C GLY A 26 -6.17 10.72 5.39
N GLU A 27 -6.01 9.47 5.81
CA GLU A 27 -4.70 8.88 6.10
C GLU A 27 -3.81 8.78 4.85
N MET A 28 -4.38 8.31 3.73
CA MET A 28 -3.67 8.23 2.45
C MET A 28 -3.21 9.62 1.99
N THR A 29 -4.10 10.60 2.02
CA THR A 29 -3.78 11.98 1.65
C THR A 29 -2.70 12.56 2.57
N TRP A 30 -2.80 12.32 3.89
CA TRP A 30 -1.76 12.75 4.82
C TRP A 30 -0.39 12.15 4.48
N LEU A 31 -0.31 10.84 4.18
CA LEU A 31 0.95 10.20 3.77
C LEU A 31 1.51 10.82 2.48
N LEU A 32 0.66 11.14 1.50
CA LEU A 32 1.08 11.83 0.27
C LEU A 32 1.69 13.19 0.59
N THR A 33 1.10 13.96 1.54
CA THR A 33 1.66 15.27 1.93
C THR A 33 3.03 15.17 2.60
N GLN A 34 3.34 14.04 3.25
CA GLN A 34 4.64 13.79 3.88
C GLN A 34 5.71 13.34 2.86
N SER A 35 5.30 12.90 1.68
CA SER A 35 6.21 12.42 0.64
C SER A 35 6.69 13.56 -0.26
N PRO A 36 8.01 13.82 -0.36
CA PRO A 36 8.54 14.86 -1.26
C PRO A 36 8.12 14.70 -2.72
N MET A 37 7.91 13.46 -3.16
CA MET A 37 7.51 13.15 -4.53
C MET A 37 6.02 13.42 -4.80
N HIS A 38 5.17 13.36 -3.76
CA HIS A 38 3.71 13.39 -3.91
C HIS A 38 3.07 14.68 -3.41
N ARG A 39 3.77 15.44 -2.57
CA ARG A 39 3.22 16.68 -1.96
C ARG A 39 2.80 17.76 -2.95
N ALA A 40 3.25 17.68 -4.20
CA ALA A 40 2.90 18.59 -5.28
C ALA A 40 1.65 18.15 -6.07
N LEU A 41 1.08 16.98 -5.76
CA LEU A 41 -0.16 16.52 -6.38
C LEU A 41 -1.31 17.47 -6.05
N ALA A 42 -2.11 17.81 -7.07
CA ALA A 42 -3.36 18.52 -6.86
C ALA A 42 -4.43 17.60 -6.27
N ILE A 43 -5.45 18.16 -5.62
CA ILE A 43 -6.56 17.36 -5.08
C ILE A 43 -7.22 16.51 -6.18
N GLY A 44 -7.32 17.04 -7.42
CA GLY A 44 -7.84 16.31 -8.58
C GLY A 44 -7.03 15.06 -8.95
N ASP A 45 -5.74 15.01 -8.61
CA ASP A 45 -4.91 13.83 -8.89
C ASP A 45 -5.28 12.62 -8.02
N LEU A 46 -5.97 12.83 -6.90
CA LEU A 46 -6.48 11.74 -6.08
C LEU A 46 -7.50 10.88 -6.83
N GLU A 47 -8.19 11.46 -7.83
CA GLU A 47 -9.21 10.78 -8.63
C GLU A 47 -8.63 9.61 -9.44
N TRP A 48 -7.44 9.77 -9.99
CA TRP A 48 -6.81 8.72 -10.79
C TRP A 48 -5.79 7.86 -10.00
N LEU A 49 -5.25 8.35 -8.89
CA LEU A 49 -4.21 7.66 -8.13
C LEU A 49 -4.77 6.91 -6.90
N VAL A 50 -5.57 7.58 -6.09
CA VAL A 50 -5.98 7.07 -4.77
C VAL A 50 -7.38 6.46 -4.81
N MET A 51 -8.33 7.16 -5.43
CA MET A 51 -9.73 6.74 -5.43
C MET A 51 -9.96 5.35 -6.05
N PRO A 52 -9.33 4.98 -7.18
CA PRO A 52 -9.50 3.64 -7.73
C PRO A 52 -9.01 2.54 -6.78
N ALA A 53 -7.84 2.73 -6.17
CA ALA A 53 -7.30 1.79 -5.20
C ALA A 53 -8.23 1.64 -3.98
N LEU A 54 -8.79 2.74 -3.51
CA LEU A 54 -9.72 2.76 -2.37
C LEU A 54 -11.04 2.05 -2.71
N ILE A 55 -11.63 2.34 -3.87
CA ILE A 55 -12.88 1.73 -4.34
C ILE A 55 -12.73 0.21 -4.52
N HIS A 56 -11.61 -0.23 -5.10
CA HIS A 56 -11.36 -1.64 -5.36
C HIS A 56 -10.69 -2.37 -4.18
N GLN A 57 -10.43 -1.67 -3.05
CA GLN A 57 -9.72 -2.22 -1.89
C GLN A 57 -8.34 -2.79 -2.27
N GLN A 58 -7.66 -2.12 -3.18
CA GLN A 58 -6.34 -2.49 -3.71
C GLN A 58 -5.25 -1.60 -3.12
N PHE A 59 -5.20 -1.55 -1.80
CA PHE A 59 -4.22 -0.77 -1.04
C PHE A 59 -3.83 -1.46 0.26
N TYR A 60 -2.71 -1.03 0.83
CA TYR A 60 -2.29 -1.43 2.16
C TYR A 60 -1.66 -0.25 2.88
N VAL A 61 -2.20 0.11 4.06
CA VAL A 61 -1.63 1.14 4.93
C VAL A 61 -0.72 0.47 5.94
N PHE A 62 0.56 0.77 5.86
CA PHE A 62 1.55 0.33 6.85
C PHE A 62 1.44 1.19 8.09
N ARG A 63 1.51 0.55 9.27
CA ARG A 63 1.33 1.22 10.55
C ARG A 63 2.44 0.89 11.52
N ASP A 64 2.77 1.86 12.35
CA ASP A 64 3.54 1.70 13.58
C ASP A 64 2.59 2.06 14.74
N GLY A 65 2.09 1.05 15.44
CA GLY A 65 0.92 1.20 16.31
C GLY A 65 -0.28 1.73 15.52
N ASP A 66 -0.86 2.83 15.97
CA ASP A 66 -2.00 3.49 15.30
C ASP A 66 -1.57 4.50 14.22
N ARG A 67 -0.26 4.80 14.14
CA ARG A 67 0.26 5.81 13.21
C ARG A 67 0.45 5.21 11.82
N PRO A 68 -0.12 5.78 10.74
CA PRO A 68 0.20 5.39 9.39
C PRO A 68 1.63 5.84 9.05
N VAL A 69 2.45 4.93 8.53
CA VAL A 69 3.86 5.20 8.20
C VAL A 69 4.19 4.96 6.73
N GLY A 70 3.27 4.39 6.00
CA GLY A 70 3.44 4.15 4.56
C GLY A 70 2.17 3.63 3.91
N LEU A 71 2.17 3.60 2.59
CA LEU A 71 1.04 3.20 1.78
C LEU A 71 1.52 2.47 0.53
N ALA A 72 0.87 1.37 0.21
CA ALA A 72 0.99 0.69 -1.07
C ALA A 72 -0.34 0.76 -1.82
N LEU A 73 -0.27 1.03 -3.11
CA LEU A 73 -1.40 1.03 -4.04
C LEU A 73 -1.09 0.06 -5.17
N TRP A 74 -2.01 -0.84 -5.50
CA TRP A 74 -1.82 -1.77 -6.63
C TRP A 74 -3.07 -1.85 -7.49
N ALA A 75 -2.87 -2.22 -8.74
CA ALA A 75 -3.93 -2.48 -9.70
C ALA A 75 -3.87 -3.94 -10.14
N LYS A 76 -5.02 -4.49 -10.55
CA LYS A 76 -5.16 -5.78 -11.21
C LYS A 76 -5.51 -5.53 -12.67
N CYS A 77 -4.51 -5.58 -13.52
CA CYS A 77 -4.61 -5.13 -14.91
C CYS A 77 -4.80 -6.28 -15.89
N THR A 78 -5.45 -5.98 -17.00
CA THR A 78 -5.28 -6.76 -18.23
C THR A 78 -3.87 -6.57 -18.78
N SER A 79 -3.42 -7.43 -19.68
CA SER A 79 -2.13 -7.26 -20.36
C SER A 79 -2.04 -5.95 -21.17
N VAL A 80 -3.16 -5.43 -21.64
CA VAL A 80 -3.23 -4.15 -22.36
C VAL A 80 -3.02 -2.98 -21.41
N ALA A 81 -3.75 -2.96 -20.28
CA ALA A 81 -3.63 -1.92 -19.26
C ALA A 81 -2.23 -1.94 -18.58
N ALA A 82 -1.66 -3.13 -18.37
CA ALA A 82 -0.33 -3.29 -17.82
C ALA A 82 0.76 -2.62 -18.66
N LYS A 83 0.61 -2.61 -20.00
CA LYS A 83 1.55 -1.90 -20.89
C LYS A 83 1.57 -0.39 -20.69
N LYS A 84 0.47 0.23 -20.26
CA LYS A 84 0.45 1.65 -19.91
C LYS A 84 1.39 1.91 -18.72
N LEU A 85 1.35 1.00 -17.74
CA LEU A 85 2.17 1.11 -16.54
C LEU A 85 3.66 0.90 -16.80
N ASP A 86 4.05 0.21 -17.88
CA ASP A 86 5.47 0.11 -18.28
C ASP A 86 6.10 1.49 -18.49
N GLY A 87 5.33 2.47 -19.00
CA GLY A 87 5.74 3.87 -19.15
C GLY A 87 5.67 4.70 -17.87
N GLY A 88 5.00 4.19 -16.84
CA GLY A 88 4.71 4.91 -15.59
C GLY A 88 3.45 5.77 -15.65
N MET A 89 2.76 5.91 -14.52
CA MET A 89 1.45 6.59 -14.43
C MET A 89 1.50 8.12 -14.35
N ILE A 90 2.67 8.73 -14.33
CA ILE A 90 2.77 10.19 -14.22
C ILE A 90 2.17 10.86 -15.47
N GLU A 91 2.46 10.31 -16.64
CA GLU A 91 1.94 10.82 -17.91
C GLU A 91 0.45 10.52 -18.03
N PRO A 92 -0.39 11.51 -18.40
CA PRO A 92 -1.85 11.35 -18.46
C PRO A 92 -2.33 10.18 -19.32
N GLU A 93 -1.65 9.91 -20.44
CA GLU A 93 -1.96 8.83 -21.35
C GLU A 93 -1.72 7.43 -20.77
N ASN A 94 -0.88 7.32 -19.75
CA ASN A 94 -0.57 6.08 -19.05
C ASN A 94 -1.45 5.85 -17.81
N ARG A 95 -2.29 6.83 -17.44
CA ARG A 95 -3.20 6.70 -16.31
C ARG A 95 -4.26 5.65 -16.61
N LEU A 96 -4.49 4.79 -15.64
CA LEU A 96 -5.53 3.76 -15.75
C LEU A 96 -6.90 4.37 -15.49
N THR A 97 -7.91 3.94 -16.25
CA THR A 97 -9.31 4.20 -15.90
C THR A 97 -9.73 3.36 -14.70
N LEU A 98 -10.86 3.69 -14.07
CA LEU A 98 -11.38 2.92 -12.94
C LEU A 98 -11.56 1.44 -13.27
N GLU A 99 -12.04 1.12 -14.49
CA GLU A 99 -12.21 -0.25 -14.94
C GLU A 99 -10.87 -0.96 -15.17
N GLU A 100 -9.87 -0.26 -15.67
CA GLU A 100 -8.53 -0.81 -15.90
C GLU A 100 -7.79 -1.15 -14.60
N TRP A 101 -8.13 -0.46 -13.50
CA TRP A 101 -7.56 -0.76 -12.17
C TRP A 101 -7.92 -2.15 -11.67
N ASN A 102 -9.04 -2.71 -12.10
CA ASN A 102 -9.49 -4.04 -11.67
C ASN A 102 -10.03 -4.88 -12.84
N GLY A 103 -9.43 -4.74 -14.02
CA GLY A 103 -9.88 -5.39 -15.24
C GLY A 103 -9.25 -6.74 -15.55
N GLY A 104 -8.24 -7.18 -14.79
CA GLY A 104 -7.47 -8.40 -15.09
C GLY A 104 -6.84 -9.06 -13.86
N ASP A 105 -5.84 -9.87 -14.12
CA ASP A 105 -5.13 -10.69 -13.12
C ASP A 105 -3.66 -10.29 -12.90
N GLN A 106 -3.09 -9.44 -13.77
CA GLN A 106 -1.73 -8.97 -13.63
C GLN A 106 -1.65 -7.88 -12.56
N ILE A 107 -0.97 -8.19 -11.46
CA ILE A 107 -0.83 -7.24 -10.36
C ILE A 107 0.34 -6.30 -10.63
N TRP A 108 0.05 -5.00 -10.55
CA TRP A 108 1.02 -3.93 -10.56
C TRP A 108 0.98 -3.16 -9.25
N LEU A 109 2.09 -3.11 -8.54
CA LEU A 109 2.29 -2.15 -7.46
C LEU A 109 2.50 -0.78 -8.11
N VAL A 110 1.42 0.00 -8.15
CA VAL A 110 1.37 1.30 -8.83
C VAL A 110 2.22 2.31 -8.10
N ASP A 111 2.13 2.31 -6.77
CA ASP A 111 2.91 3.20 -5.94
C ASP A 111 3.24 2.59 -4.58
N LEU A 112 4.41 2.94 -4.05
CA LEU A 112 4.87 2.60 -2.71
C LEU A 112 5.33 3.89 -2.00
N ILE A 113 4.43 4.50 -1.27
CA ILE A 113 4.64 5.77 -0.58
C ILE A 113 5.26 5.47 0.79
N ALA A 114 6.55 5.75 0.92
CA ALA A 114 7.35 5.55 2.13
C ALA A 114 8.01 6.88 2.54
N PRO A 115 7.24 7.83 3.09
CA PRO A 115 7.72 9.20 3.31
C PRO A 115 8.82 9.32 4.37
N PHE A 116 8.91 8.32 5.25
CA PHE A 116 9.89 8.29 6.34
C PHE A 116 11.06 7.33 6.08
N ALA A 117 11.15 6.80 4.84
CA ALA A 117 12.24 5.90 4.47
C ALA A 117 13.56 6.65 4.37
N THR A 118 14.59 6.07 4.99
CA THR A 118 15.98 6.49 4.89
C THR A 118 16.84 5.28 4.49
N THR A 119 18.09 5.53 4.10
CA THR A 119 19.07 4.45 3.85
C THR A 119 19.24 3.53 5.07
N ASP A 120 19.17 4.09 6.26
CA ASP A 120 19.51 3.36 7.49
C ASP A 120 18.34 2.51 8.02
N ASN A 121 17.10 3.00 7.87
CA ASN A 121 15.93 2.30 8.43
C ASN A 121 15.36 1.22 7.51
N ARG A 122 15.80 1.12 6.26
CA ARG A 122 15.38 0.12 5.27
C ARG A 122 13.86 -0.04 5.18
N GLN A 123 13.12 1.05 5.39
CA GLN A 123 11.67 1.00 5.50
C GLN A 123 11.00 0.46 4.22
N ARG A 124 11.52 0.81 3.03
CA ARG A 124 10.96 0.31 1.76
C ARG A 124 11.07 -1.19 1.64
N GLU A 125 12.21 -1.77 2.00
CA GLU A 125 12.43 -3.21 2.00
C GLU A 125 11.52 -3.93 2.99
N ILE A 126 11.34 -3.36 4.18
CA ILE A 126 10.41 -3.89 5.19
C ILE A 126 8.97 -3.84 4.66
N MET A 127 8.56 -2.76 4.01
CA MET A 127 7.23 -2.63 3.42
C MET A 127 7.01 -3.65 2.29
N ILE A 128 7.99 -3.89 1.43
CA ILE A 128 7.90 -4.94 0.40
C ILE A 128 7.80 -6.33 1.05
N ALA A 129 8.59 -6.61 2.08
CA ALA A 129 8.51 -7.86 2.82
C ALA A 129 7.12 -8.08 3.46
N ASP A 130 6.52 -7.01 3.96
CA ASP A 130 5.16 -7.03 4.50
C ASP A 130 4.11 -7.31 3.40
N LEU A 131 4.25 -6.71 2.21
CA LEU A 131 3.35 -6.96 1.08
C LEU A 131 3.37 -8.42 0.63
N ILE A 132 4.56 -8.99 0.44
CA ILE A 132 4.72 -10.40 0.02
C ILE A 132 4.33 -11.41 1.10
N SER A 133 4.18 -10.97 2.34
CA SER A 133 3.79 -11.82 3.47
C SER A 133 2.30 -11.70 3.85
N LYS A 134 1.61 -10.64 3.39
CA LYS A 134 0.25 -10.29 3.79
C LYS A 134 -0.67 -10.08 2.59
N PRO A 135 -0.91 -8.84 2.04
CA PRO A 135 -1.95 -8.63 1.03
C PRO A 135 -1.60 -9.23 -0.34
N LEU A 136 -0.33 -9.37 -0.67
CA LEU A 136 0.16 -9.93 -1.93
C LEU A 136 0.87 -11.28 -1.72
N ALA A 137 0.57 -11.98 -0.63
CA ALA A 137 1.09 -13.33 -0.39
C ALA A 137 0.70 -14.27 -1.54
N ASP A 138 1.66 -15.09 -1.97
CA ASP A 138 1.50 -16.08 -3.03
C ASP A 138 1.04 -15.49 -4.39
N LYS A 139 1.33 -14.20 -4.62
CA LYS A 139 0.99 -13.49 -5.86
C LYS A 139 2.24 -12.94 -6.53
N GLU A 140 2.33 -13.13 -7.84
CA GLU A 140 3.29 -12.40 -8.65
C GLU A 140 2.81 -10.96 -8.83
N PHE A 141 3.73 -9.98 -8.69
CA PHE A 141 3.43 -8.60 -9.02
C PHE A 141 4.64 -7.87 -9.58
N ARG A 142 4.36 -6.78 -10.30
CA ARG A 142 5.34 -5.91 -10.96
C ARG A 142 5.36 -4.55 -10.30
N PHE A 143 6.50 -3.88 -10.37
CA PHE A 143 6.66 -2.49 -9.91
C PHE A 143 7.83 -1.81 -10.60
N HIS A 144 7.85 -0.49 -10.52
CA HIS A 144 8.99 0.29 -10.96
C HIS A 144 10.01 0.45 -9.84
N GLN A 145 11.26 0.10 -10.13
CA GLN A 145 12.40 0.46 -9.31
C GLN A 145 13.14 1.60 -9.99
N THR A 146 13.40 2.68 -9.26
CA THR A 146 14.22 3.80 -9.72
C THR A 146 15.60 3.67 -9.13
N ASP A 147 16.61 3.62 -10.00
CA ASP A 147 18.01 3.71 -9.58
C ASP A 147 18.29 5.12 -9.05
N PRO A 148 18.67 5.28 -7.78
CA PRO A 148 18.88 6.60 -7.18
C PRO A 148 20.07 7.36 -7.78
N ALA A 149 21.04 6.66 -8.36
CA ALA A 149 22.24 7.29 -8.95
C ALA A 149 21.98 7.83 -10.35
N THR A 150 21.18 7.10 -11.16
CA THR A 150 20.97 7.42 -12.58
C THR A 150 19.57 7.97 -12.87
N GLY A 151 18.63 7.83 -11.92
CA GLY A 151 17.21 8.13 -12.13
C GLY A 151 16.50 7.16 -13.09
N LYS A 152 17.21 6.15 -13.58
CA LYS A 152 16.64 5.18 -14.53
C LYS A 152 15.60 4.30 -13.83
N ARG A 153 14.43 4.20 -14.44
CA ARG A 153 13.36 3.30 -14.01
C ARG A 153 13.46 1.96 -14.74
N THR A 154 13.31 0.88 -13.99
CA THR A 154 13.26 -0.48 -14.52
C THR A 154 12.06 -1.20 -13.91
N VAL A 155 11.40 -2.05 -14.69
CA VAL A 155 10.33 -2.91 -14.20
C VAL A 155 10.96 -4.11 -13.50
N GLN A 156 10.56 -4.33 -12.27
CA GLN A 156 10.92 -5.49 -11.47
C GLN A 156 9.71 -6.40 -11.31
N VAL A 157 9.97 -7.70 -11.16
CA VAL A 157 8.95 -8.71 -10.92
C VAL A 157 9.27 -9.44 -9.62
N ILE A 158 8.30 -9.52 -8.73
CA ILE A 158 8.37 -10.37 -7.55
C ILE A 158 7.47 -11.58 -7.81
N GLY A 159 8.08 -12.78 -7.81
CA GLY A 159 7.37 -14.02 -8.05
C GLY A 159 6.46 -14.42 -6.89
N ALA A 160 5.48 -15.25 -7.15
CA ALA A 160 4.51 -15.73 -6.17
C ALA A 160 5.17 -16.48 -4.99
N ASP A 161 6.34 -17.09 -5.20
CA ASP A 161 7.10 -17.84 -4.20
C ASP A 161 7.98 -16.96 -3.27
N ALA A 162 8.00 -15.65 -3.48
CA ALA A 162 8.87 -14.73 -2.74
C ALA A 162 8.61 -14.76 -1.22
N GLY A 163 7.35 -14.85 -0.80
CA GLY A 163 6.99 -14.96 0.61
C GLY A 163 7.52 -16.23 1.27
N GLN A 164 7.48 -17.36 0.56
CA GLN A 164 8.01 -18.62 1.05
C GLN A 164 9.54 -18.55 1.17
N LYS A 165 10.23 -18.06 0.14
CA LYS A 165 11.69 -17.85 0.15
C LYS A 165 12.15 -16.94 1.30
N LEU A 166 11.40 -15.89 1.58
CA LEU A 166 11.69 -14.98 2.69
C LEU A 166 11.57 -15.71 4.04
N LYS A 167 10.51 -16.50 4.25
CA LYS A 167 10.32 -17.28 5.48
C LYS A 167 11.47 -18.28 5.67
N GLU A 168 11.85 -19.02 4.64
CA GLU A 168 12.96 -19.97 4.67
C GLU A 168 14.29 -19.30 5.02
N ALA A 169 14.57 -18.12 4.43
CA ALA A 169 15.76 -17.36 4.74
C ALA A 169 15.80 -16.89 6.19
N LEU A 170 14.67 -16.45 6.74
CA LEU A 170 14.57 -16.02 8.14
C LEU A 170 14.78 -17.19 9.12
N VAL A 171 14.21 -18.37 8.83
CA VAL A 171 14.41 -19.58 9.64
C VAL A 171 15.86 -20.02 9.61
N ALA A 172 16.50 -20.04 8.45
CA ALA A 172 17.90 -20.39 8.31
C ALA A 172 18.83 -19.44 9.09
N ALA A 173 18.54 -18.12 9.04
CA ALA A 173 19.30 -17.12 9.80
C ALA A 173 19.15 -17.30 11.31
N ALA A 174 17.93 -17.62 11.79
CA ALA A 174 17.67 -17.85 13.21
C ALA A 174 18.35 -19.13 13.74
N GLN A 175 18.59 -20.13 12.88
CA GLN A 175 19.28 -21.38 13.25
C GLN A 175 20.81 -21.25 13.25
N ALA A 176 21.34 -20.21 12.56
CA ALA A 176 22.77 -19.94 12.45
C ALA A 176 23.31 -18.99 13.54
N SER A 177 22.42 -18.46 14.40
CA SER A 177 22.74 -17.54 15.52
C SER A 177 22.77 -18.25 16.85
#